data_92e48f553a8e362b449782e7a967c7a2
#
_entry.id   92e48f553a8e362b449782e7a967c7a2
#
_cell.length_a   1.000
_cell.length_b   1.000
_cell.length_c   1.000
_cell.angle_alpha   90.00
_cell.angle_beta   90.00
_cell.angle_gamma   90.00
#
_symmetry.space_group_name_H-M   'P 1'
#
loop_
_entity.id
_entity.type
_entity.pdbx_description
1 polymer ?
#
loop_
_entity_poly.entity_id
_entity_poly.type
_entity_poly.pdbx_seq_one_letter_code
_entity_poly.pdbx_strand_id
1 'polypeptide(L)'
;MYSKTRTVRSTSNNLTFTTFVTPNTLPNIMNRLASNNKEVAQVIHLKPNTAGNRTIMALELRSDRQTVKPGILIVGELNAMAWSVPNAIIELAEKLIYDPSYQTPFFNDYDWYLIPMANPDGLHYAQSLRDLQPLDTSVWSRNATVRKFTRPMEWIKNIEIVDEKDEMCFGININRNFAYHWHDDVRITPNICSQLYPGDKPFSSAEAQAIRSYIDGLGETIHLAIHLHASLVMKKEYILYPWRFSTRLPSNYRTLQEIGEYAARYARLPDGRLYEVHQSSNDGKVAGSFSDYVCGVVGVDLVFIIKPYHERFPNYTDVTGIDTYVKKSLKAIQGLVRGWRSSTKLNTLSFFGRDVEF
;
A
#
# COMPACT_ATOMS: atom_id res chain seq x y z
N MET A 1 14.60 -40.42 -0.06
CA MET A 1 15.24 -39.25 -0.71
C MET A 1 15.27 -38.12 0.30
N TYR A 2 16.46 -37.75 0.77
CA TYR A 2 16.64 -36.78 1.85
C TYR A 2 16.38 -35.37 1.33
N SER A 3 15.38 -34.70 1.92
CA SER A 3 15.16 -33.26 1.77
C SER A 3 16.40 -32.52 2.30
N LYS A 4 17.14 -31.83 1.44
CA LYS A 4 18.19 -30.92 1.83
C LYS A 4 17.54 -29.69 2.49
N THR A 5 17.48 -29.69 3.80
CA THR A 5 17.18 -28.49 4.59
C THR A 5 18.27 -27.46 4.32
N ARG A 6 17.91 -26.42 3.57
CA ARG A 6 18.83 -25.33 3.21
C ARG A 6 19.03 -24.44 4.44
N THR A 7 20.21 -24.53 5.05
CA THR A 7 20.62 -23.61 6.13
C THR A 7 20.92 -22.25 5.49
N VAL A 8 19.96 -21.34 5.56
CA VAL A 8 20.18 -19.93 5.19
C VAL A 8 21.16 -19.37 6.21
N ARG A 9 22.36 -18.99 5.76
CA ARG A 9 23.32 -18.27 6.61
C ARG A 9 22.72 -16.91 6.95
N SER A 10 22.29 -16.75 8.19
CA SER A 10 21.82 -15.50 8.77
C SER A 10 23.00 -14.53 8.86
N THR A 11 23.06 -13.62 7.91
CA THR A 11 23.69 -12.32 8.14
C THR A 11 22.55 -11.30 8.13
N SER A 12 21.78 -11.28 9.22
CA SER A 12 20.78 -10.27 9.45
C SER A 12 21.49 -8.94 9.75
N ASN A 13 21.75 -8.16 8.73
CA ASN A 13 21.83 -6.74 8.90
C ASN A 13 20.38 -6.26 9.10
N ASN A 14 19.91 -6.28 10.35
CA ASN A 14 18.66 -5.61 10.71
C ASN A 14 18.78 -4.15 10.23
N LEU A 15 18.08 -3.80 9.15
CA LEU A 15 17.91 -2.42 8.76
C LEU A 15 17.04 -1.76 9.84
N THR A 16 17.69 -1.26 10.87
CA THR A 16 17.03 -0.30 11.76
C THR A 16 16.88 0.96 10.93
N PHE A 17 15.68 1.23 10.43
CA PHE A 17 15.43 2.44 9.68
C PHE A 17 15.55 3.64 10.58
N THR A 18 16.69 4.31 10.53
CA THR A 18 16.92 5.61 11.17
C THR A 18 16.43 6.77 10.32
N THR A 19 15.97 6.49 9.09
CA THR A 19 15.51 7.49 8.11
C THR A 19 14.37 6.94 7.26
N PHE A 20 13.60 7.84 6.66
CA PHE A 20 12.62 7.46 5.64
C PHE A 20 13.29 6.90 4.39
N VAL A 21 12.71 5.86 3.82
CA VAL A 21 13.04 5.40 2.46
C VAL A 21 12.54 6.46 1.49
N THR A 22 13.45 6.98 0.67
CA THR A 22 13.17 8.05 -0.29
C THR A 22 13.14 7.49 -1.72
N PRO A 23 12.58 8.22 -2.70
CA PRO A 23 12.67 7.85 -4.11
C PRO A 23 14.11 7.66 -4.62
N ASN A 24 15.08 8.33 -4.01
CA ASN A 24 16.49 8.21 -4.37
C ASN A 24 17.17 6.99 -3.73
N THR A 25 16.74 6.56 -2.56
CA THR A 25 17.34 5.42 -1.83
C THR A 25 16.69 4.08 -2.14
N LEU A 26 15.39 4.06 -2.45
CA LEU A 26 14.61 2.85 -2.71
C LEU A 26 15.24 1.95 -3.80
N PRO A 27 15.67 2.46 -4.99
CA PRO A 27 16.24 1.62 -6.03
C PRO A 27 17.46 0.84 -5.56
N ASN A 28 18.36 1.48 -4.82
CA ASN A 28 19.55 0.82 -4.28
C ASN A 28 19.21 -0.27 -3.25
N ILE A 29 18.20 -0.02 -2.40
CA ILE A 29 17.74 -0.98 -1.40
C ILE A 29 17.17 -2.21 -2.10
N MET A 30 16.23 -2.03 -3.04
CA MET A 30 15.56 -3.13 -3.73
C MET A 30 16.54 -3.94 -4.58
N ASN A 31 17.41 -3.28 -5.34
CA ASN A 31 18.43 -3.96 -6.15
C ASN A 31 19.41 -4.75 -5.30
N ARG A 32 19.80 -4.25 -4.12
CA ARG A 32 20.65 -4.99 -3.18
C ARG A 32 19.92 -6.22 -2.62
N LEU A 33 18.65 -6.09 -2.21
CA LEU A 33 17.86 -7.24 -1.76
C LEU A 33 17.78 -8.32 -2.84
N ALA A 34 17.46 -7.95 -4.08
CA ALA A 34 17.35 -8.90 -5.18
C ALA A 34 18.70 -9.50 -5.56
N SER A 35 19.77 -8.70 -5.65
CA SER A 35 21.10 -9.19 -6.04
C SER A 35 21.68 -10.19 -5.03
N ASN A 36 21.39 -10.00 -3.75
CA ASN A 36 21.81 -10.89 -2.68
C ASN A 36 20.96 -12.16 -2.57
N ASN A 37 19.77 -12.18 -3.18
CA ASN A 37 18.76 -13.25 -3.05
C ASN A 37 18.17 -13.65 -4.41
N LYS A 38 18.96 -13.77 -5.46
CA LYS A 38 18.56 -13.96 -6.86
C LYS A 38 17.61 -15.13 -7.09
N GLU A 39 17.67 -16.16 -6.26
CA GLU A 39 16.84 -17.35 -6.40
C GLU A 39 15.39 -17.10 -5.96
N VAL A 40 15.18 -16.15 -5.05
CA VAL A 40 13.86 -15.90 -4.45
C VAL A 40 13.36 -14.49 -4.63
N ALA A 41 14.20 -13.52 -5.02
CA ALA A 41 13.86 -12.11 -5.16
C ALA A 41 14.17 -11.59 -6.57
N GLN A 42 13.25 -10.78 -7.12
CA GLN A 42 13.41 -10.11 -8.41
C GLN A 42 12.80 -8.71 -8.35
N VAL A 43 13.51 -7.75 -8.93
CA VAL A 43 12.98 -6.38 -9.13
C VAL A 43 12.37 -6.27 -10.52
N ILE A 44 11.16 -5.75 -10.58
CA ILE A 44 10.44 -5.44 -11.82
C ILE A 44 10.32 -3.93 -11.93
N HIS A 45 10.70 -3.39 -13.09
CA HIS A 45 10.58 -1.98 -13.43
C HIS A 45 9.28 -1.74 -14.18
N LEU A 46 8.32 -1.08 -13.54
CA LEU A 46 7.00 -0.81 -14.12
C LEU A 46 7.12 0.30 -15.18
N LYS A 47 6.26 0.23 -16.18
CA LYS A 47 6.17 1.22 -17.26
C LYS A 47 4.71 1.68 -17.44
N PRO A 48 4.53 2.96 -17.84
CA PRO A 48 5.51 4.00 -18.17
C PRO A 48 6.26 4.52 -16.94
N ASN A 49 7.33 5.31 -17.16
CA ASN A 49 7.95 6.12 -16.12
C ASN A 49 6.99 7.26 -15.72
N THR A 50 7.15 7.78 -14.52
CA THR A 50 6.39 8.93 -13.99
C THR A 50 6.75 10.23 -14.75
N ALA A 51 5.98 11.29 -14.53
CA ALA A 51 6.23 12.62 -15.13
C ALA A 51 7.63 13.16 -14.79
N GLY A 52 8.14 12.90 -13.58
CA GLY A 52 9.52 13.23 -13.17
C GLY A 52 10.56 12.21 -13.63
N ASN A 53 10.21 11.36 -14.60
CA ASN A 53 11.07 10.32 -15.19
C ASN A 53 11.60 9.29 -14.17
N ARG A 54 10.86 9.04 -13.08
CA ARG A 54 11.16 7.98 -12.12
C ARG A 54 10.48 6.68 -12.52
N THR A 55 11.10 5.55 -12.20
CA THR A 55 10.52 4.23 -12.43
C THR A 55 9.87 3.73 -11.14
N ILE A 56 8.60 3.35 -11.21
CA ILE A 56 7.96 2.59 -10.13
C ILE A 56 8.54 1.17 -10.17
N MET A 57 8.88 0.64 -9.00
CA MET A 57 9.51 -0.67 -8.89
C MET A 57 8.63 -1.60 -8.06
N ALA A 58 8.48 -2.83 -8.52
CA ALA A 58 7.93 -3.94 -7.74
C ALA A 58 9.05 -4.91 -7.34
N LEU A 59 8.94 -5.48 -6.15
CA LEU A 59 9.78 -6.59 -5.70
C LEU A 59 8.92 -7.85 -5.65
N GLU A 60 9.27 -8.83 -6.45
CA GLU A 60 8.67 -10.17 -6.43
C GLU A 60 9.51 -11.08 -5.55
N LEU A 61 8.85 -11.70 -4.56
CA LEU A 61 9.46 -12.67 -3.68
C LEU A 61 8.76 -14.01 -3.79
N ARG A 62 9.49 -15.03 -4.18
CA ARG A 62 9.01 -16.41 -4.36
C ARG A 62 9.99 -17.38 -3.73
N SER A 63 9.56 -18.18 -2.77
CA SER A 63 10.41 -19.20 -2.14
C SER A 63 10.74 -20.37 -3.09
N ASP A 64 9.89 -20.58 -4.10
CA ASP A 64 10.10 -21.52 -5.20
C ASP A 64 9.51 -20.92 -6.47
N ARG A 65 10.33 -20.79 -7.51
CA ARG A 65 9.92 -20.23 -8.81
C ARG A 65 9.33 -21.26 -9.76
N GLN A 66 9.38 -22.55 -9.41
CA GLN A 66 8.83 -23.63 -10.22
C GLN A 66 7.37 -23.92 -9.91
N THR A 67 6.90 -23.55 -8.72
CA THR A 67 5.51 -23.72 -8.28
C THR A 67 4.81 -22.37 -8.18
N VAL A 68 3.61 -22.28 -8.76
CA VAL A 68 2.74 -21.11 -8.58
C VAL A 68 2.01 -21.25 -7.25
N LYS A 69 2.13 -20.24 -6.41
CA LYS A 69 1.44 -20.15 -5.11
C LYS A 69 0.43 -19.02 -5.14
N PRO A 70 -0.58 -19.06 -4.24
CA PRO A 70 -1.48 -17.93 -4.11
C PRO A 70 -0.72 -16.64 -3.86
N GLY A 71 -0.98 -15.62 -4.66
CA GLY A 71 -0.24 -14.36 -4.63
C GLY A 71 -0.83 -13.35 -3.64
N ILE A 72 0.06 -12.63 -3.00
CA ILE A 72 -0.26 -11.48 -2.13
C ILE A 72 0.34 -10.22 -2.75
N LEU A 73 -0.53 -9.30 -3.16
CA LEU A 73 -0.14 -7.98 -3.67
C LEU A 73 -0.18 -6.95 -2.54
N ILE A 74 0.90 -6.21 -2.35
CA ILE A 74 0.90 -5.04 -1.45
C ILE A 74 1.34 -3.81 -2.24
N VAL A 75 0.46 -2.80 -2.27
CA VAL A 75 0.75 -1.51 -2.88
C VAL A 75 0.77 -0.44 -1.80
N GLY A 76 1.88 0.26 -1.72
CA GLY A 76 2.09 1.33 -0.76
C GLY A 76 2.23 2.69 -1.41
N GLU A 77 2.01 3.72 -0.63
CA GLU A 77 2.35 5.10 -0.95
C GLU A 77 1.72 5.61 -2.27
N LEU A 78 0.42 5.31 -2.50
CA LEU A 78 -0.36 5.96 -3.57
C LEU A 78 -0.59 7.45 -3.29
N ASN A 79 -0.60 7.82 -2.02
CA ASN A 79 -0.72 9.19 -1.53
C ASN A 79 0.63 9.65 -0.99
N ALA A 80 1.18 10.72 -1.54
CA ALA A 80 2.53 11.23 -1.25
C ALA A 80 2.81 11.58 0.21
N MET A 81 1.79 11.66 1.04
CA MET A 81 1.90 11.95 2.48
C MET A 81 2.26 10.73 3.34
N ALA A 82 2.28 9.54 2.77
CA ALA A 82 2.42 8.28 3.52
C ALA A 82 3.89 7.84 3.65
N TRP A 83 4.76 8.70 4.15
CA TRP A 83 6.23 8.58 4.12
C TRP A 83 6.82 7.32 4.78
N SER A 84 6.15 6.76 5.79
CA SER A 84 6.62 5.55 6.48
C SER A 84 6.22 4.24 5.78
N VAL A 85 5.34 4.31 4.77
CA VAL A 85 4.84 3.13 4.06
C VAL A 85 5.95 2.37 3.34
N PRO A 86 6.85 3.03 2.58
CA PRO A 86 7.95 2.33 1.93
C PRO A 86 8.85 1.57 2.93
N ASN A 87 9.12 2.16 4.11
CA ASN A 87 9.87 1.50 5.17
C ASN A 87 9.20 0.20 5.62
N ALA A 88 7.88 0.20 5.83
CA ALA A 88 7.14 -0.98 6.29
C ALA A 88 7.17 -2.11 5.25
N ILE A 89 7.03 -1.80 3.96
CA ILE A 89 7.04 -2.81 2.90
C ILE A 89 8.45 -3.38 2.69
N ILE A 90 9.49 -2.55 2.77
CA ILE A 90 10.88 -3.03 2.69
C ILE A 90 11.23 -3.90 3.91
N GLU A 91 10.84 -3.51 5.11
CA GLU A 91 11.04 -4.35 6.31
C GLU A 91 10.31 -5.69 6.19
N LEU A 92 9.08 -5.69 5.65
CA LEU A 92 8.37 -6.93 5.35
C LEU A 92 9.17 -7.83 4.41
N ALA A 93 9.70 -7.26 3.32
CA ALA A 93 10.51 -8.01 2.36
C ALA A 93 11.76 -8.64 3.00
N GLU A 94 12.46 -7.90 3.84
CA GLU A 94 13.62 -8.42 4.58
C GLU A 94 13.22 -9.54 5.54
N LYS A 95 12.13 -9.37 6.28
CA LYS A 95 11.64 -10.42 7.19
C LYS A 95 11.20 -11.67 6.44
N LEU A 96 10.53 -11.55 5.32
CA LEU A 96 10.18 -12.70 4.48
C LEU A 96 11.43 -13.48 4.02
N ILE A 97 12.51 -12.79 3.70
CA ILE A 97 13.75 -13.41 3.21
C ILE A 97 14.58 -13.99 4.36
N TYR A 98 14.74 -13.25 5.46
CA TYR A 98 15.78 -13.55 6.46
C TYR A 98 15.25 -13.99 7.83
N ASP A 99 14.00 -13.66 8.20
CA ASP A 99 13.46 -13.98 9.52
C ASP A 99 12.78 -15.36 9.51
N PRO A 100 13.30 -16.37 10.28
CA PRO A 100 12.71 -17.69 10.33
C PRO A 100 11.22 -17.71 10.72
N SER A 101 10.78 -16.74 11.52
CA SER A 101 9.37 -16.63 11.94
C SER A 101 8.43 -16.24 10.82
N TYR A 102 8.96 -15.73 9.70
CA TYR A 102 8.23 -15.39 8.49
C TYR A 102 8.31 -16.45 7.38
N GLN A 103 9.01 -17.59 7.60
CA GLN A 103 9.11 -18.62 6.56
C GLN A 103 7.77 -19.33 6.35
N THR A 104 7.22 -19.95 7.36
CA THR A 104 5.90 -20.61 7.31
C THR A 104 5.02 -20.02 8.41
N PRO A 105 3.80 -19.55 8.12
CA PRO A 105 3.01 -19.75 6.88
C PRO A 105 3.13 -18.60 5.86
N PHE A 106 4.15 -17.77 5.87
CA PHE A 106 4.18 -16.59 5.03
C PHE A 106 4.98 -16.81 3.74
N PHE A 107 6.30 -16.82 3.81
CA PHE A 107 7.14 -16.87 2.62
C PHE A 107 7.03 -18.18 1.84
N ASN A 108 6.90 -19.30 2.54
CA ASN A 108 6.83 -20.61 1.88
C ASN A 108 5.49 -20.93 1.24
N ASP A 109 4.40 -20.35 1.74
CA ASP A 109 3.05 -20.70 1.31
C ASP A 109 2.47 -19.73 0.27
N TYR A 110 3.09 -18.56 0.06
CA TYR A 110 2.59 -17.50 -0.82
C TYR A 110 3.70 -16.88 -1.68
N ASP A 111 3.31 -16.40 -2.87
CA ASP A 111 4.11 -15.49 -3.69
C ASP A 111 3.78 -14.05 -3.32
N TRP A 112 4.79 -13.19 -3.23
CA TRP A 112 4.63 -11.80 -2.79
C TRP A 112 4.99 -10.82 -3.89
N TYR A 113 4.11 -9.87 -4.14
CA TYR A 113 4.25 -8.80 -5.12
C TYR A 113 4.18 -7.46 -4.38
N LEU A 114 5.31 -6.81 -4.20
CA LEU A 114 5.44 -5.65 -3.33
C LEU A 114 5.78 -4.40 -4.15
N ILE A 115 4.90 -3.40 -4.13
CA ILE A 115 5.16 -2.05 -4.67
C ILE A 115 5.30 -1.10 -3.48
N PRO A 116 6.53 -0.83 -2.99
CA PRO A 116 6.71 -0.01 -1.79
C PRO A 116 6.31 1.45 -1.98
N MET A 117 6.48 1.98 -3.18
CA MET A 117 6.35 3.40 -3.49
C MET A 117 5.67 3.58 -4.84
N ALA A 118 4.36 3.78 -4.82
CA ALA A 118 3.54 3.93 -6.02
C ALA A 118 3.51 5.37 -6.56
N ASN A 119 3.91 6.35 -5.76
CA ASN A 119 3.94 7.78 -6.10
C ASN A 119 5.32 8.42 -5.80
N PRO A 120 6.40 7.98 -6.48
CA PRO A 120 7.75 8.46 -6.16
C PRO A 120 7.93 9.95 -6.43
N ASP A 121 7.23 10.50 -7.41
CA ASP A 121 7.31 11.92 -7.73
C ASP A 121 6.63 12.79 -6.68
N GLY A 122 5.41 12.42 -6.30
CA GLY A 122 4.69 13.13 -5.25
C GLY A 122 5.42 13.07 -3.91
N LEU A 123 5.98 11.90 -3.55
CA LEU A 123 6.78 11.75 -2.34
C LEU A 123 8.04 12.63 -2.37
N HIS A 124 8.76 12.63 -3.50
CA HIS A 124 9.93 13.48 -3.68
C HIS A 124 9.58 14.96 -3.52
N TYR A 125 8.48 15.39 -4.15
CA TYR A 125 8.00 16.77 -4.04
C TYR A 125 7.62 17.11 -2.60
N ALA A 126 6.84 16.27 -1.92
CA ALA A 126 6.46 16.47 -0.53
C ALA A 126 7.66 16.52 0.42
N GLN A 127 8.69 15.70 0.18
CA GLN A 127 9.93 15.72 0.96
C GLN A 127 10.77 16.97 0.67
N SER A 128 10.83 17.45 -0.57
CA SER A 128 11.56 18.68 -0.92
C SER A 128 10.92 19.92 -0.31
N LEU A 129 9.60 19.96 -0.18
CA LEU A 129 8.91 21.05 0.53
C LEU A 129 9.31 21.12 2.01
N ARG A 130 9.66 20.00 2.64
CA ARG A 130 10.19 19.97 4.00
C ARG A 130 11.50 20.76 4.13
N ASP A 131 12.38 20.56 3.17
CA ASP A 131 13.73 21.13 3.22
C ASP A 131 13.72 22.67 2.99
N LEU A 132 12.59 23.17 2.49
CA LEU A 132 12.33 24.60 2.33
C LEU A 132 11.75 25.27 3.58
N GLN A 133 11.50 24.53 4.67
CA GLN A 133 11.02 25.08 5.94
C GLN A 133 12.20 25.32 6.92
N PRO A 134 12.32 26.41 7.66
CA PRO A 134 11.31 27.42 7.96
C PRO A 134 11.67 28.77 7.30
N LEU A 135 11.41 28.92 6.03
CA LEU A 135 11.58 30.24 5.42
C LEU A 135 10.31 31.04 5.64
N ASP A 136 10.48 32.19 6.25
CA ASP A 136 9.59 33.31 6.43
C ASP A 136 8.15 33.13 5.91
N THR A 137 7.26 32.78 6.83
CA THR A 137 5.82 32.66 6.56
C THR A 137 5.20 33.93 5.95
N SER A 138 5.91 35.06 5.97
CA SER A 138 5.46 36.32 5.41
C SER A 138 5.48 36.33 3.87
N VAL A 139 6.37 35.58 3.23
CA VAL A 139 6.44 35.47 1.75
C VAL A 139 5.26 34.69 1.18
N TRP A 140 4.76 33.73 1.92
CA TRP A 140 3.65 32.88 1.55
C TRP A 140 2.27 33.51 1.81
N SER A 141 2.26 34.72 2.43
CA SER A 141 1.03 35.32 2.92
C SER A 141 0.12 35.94 1.85
N ARG A 142 0.61 36.16 0.64
CA ARG A 142 -0.13 36.92 -0.38
C ARG A 142 -1.04 36.10 -1.27
N ASN A 143 -0.85 34.78 -1.34
CA ASN A 143 -1.70 33.91 -2.16
C ASN A 143 -2.31 32.78 -1.31
N ALA A 144 -3.64 32.85 -1.08
CA ALA A 144 -4.37 31.89 -0.26
C ALA A 144 -4.31 30.46 -0.82
N THR A 145 -4.14 30.32 -2.12
CA THR A 145 -4.00 29.03 -2.81
C THR A 145 -2.66 28.38 -2.46
N VAL A 146 -1.58 29.14 -2.47
CA VAL A 146 -0.23 28.68 -2.10
C VAL A 146 -0.14 28.31 -0.62
N ARG A 147 -0.84 29.06 0.27
CA ARG A 147 -0.90 28.72 1.71
C ARG A 147 -1.49 27.35 1.98
N LYS A 148 -2.42 26.89 1.17
CA LYS A 148 -3.07 25.60 1.32
C LYS A 148 -2.14 24.43 0.98
N PHE A 149 -1.07 24.68 0.21
CA PHE A 149 -0.09 23.69 -0.24
C PHE A 149 1.22 23.69 0.55
N THR A 150 1.33 24.51 1.58
CA THR A 150 2.60 24.70 2.31
C THR A 150 2.89 23.66 3.37
N ARG A 151 1.97 22.71 3.59
CA ARG A 151 2.26 21.61 4.50
C ARG A 151 2.64 20.37 3.68
N PRO A 152 3.90 19.93 3.71
CA PRO A 152 4.36 18.76 2.97
C PRO A 152 3.49 17.52 3.18
N MET A 153 2.92 17.42 4.39
CA MET A 153 2.02 16.33 4.81
C MET A 153 0.61 16.41 4.22
N GLU A 154 0.25 17.50 3.55
CA GLU A 154 -1.06 17.64 2.92
C GLU A 154 -0.98 17.33 1.41
N TRP A 155 0.23 17.19 0.85
CA TRP A 155 0.39 16.83 -0.55
C TRP A 155 0.15 15.35 -0.77
N ILE A 156 -0.85 15.02 -1.58
CA ILE A 156 -1.25 13.62 -1.83
C ILE A 156 -1.21 13.23 -3.31
N LYS A 157 -1.00 14.20 -4.20
CA LYS A 157 -0.98 14.00 -5.66
C LYS A 157 0.42 13.61 -6.15
N ASN A 158 0.52 13.24 -7.43
CA ASN A 158 1.79 13.22 -8.16
C ASN A 158 2.18 14.65 -8.60
N ILE A 159 3.11 14.79 -9.56
CA ILE A 159 3.56 16.10 -10.07
C ILE A 159 3.25 16.26 -11.56
N GLU A 160 2.31 15.52 -12.12
CA GLU A 160 1.97 15.61 -13.53
C GLU A 160 1.42 16.99 -13.88
N ILE A 161 1.94 17.59 -14.96
CA ILE A 161 1.42 18.85 -15.48
C ILE A 161 0.12 18.53 -16.21
N VAL A 162 -0.98 19.07 -15.70
CA VAL A 162 -2.33 18.81 -16.20
C VAL A 162 -2.79 19.92 -17.14
N ASP A 163 -2.40 21.16 -16.85
CA ASP A 163 -2.66 22.34 -17.69
C ASP A 163 -1.38 23.17 -17.78
N GLU A 164 -0.83 23.28 -18.98
CA GLU A 164 0.38 24.06 -19.24
C GLU A 164 0.21 25.57 -18.99
N LYS A 165 -1.03 26.04 -18.91
CA LYS A 165 -1.36 27.44 -18.65
C LYS A 165 -1.45 27.77 -17.16
N ASP A 166 -1.56 26.76 -16.30
CA ASP A 166 -1.66 26.90 -14.84
C ASP A 166 -0.48 26.21 -14.14
N GLU A 167 0.65 26.87 -14.10
CA GLU A 167 1.86 26.39 -13.41
C GLU A 167 1.67 26.24 -11.88
N MET A 168 0.62 26.83 -11.33
CA MET A 168 0.36 26.84 -9.89
C MET A 168 -0.41 25.60 -9.42
N CYS A 169 -1.17 24.98 -10.31
CA CYS A 169 -2.04 23.85 -10.00
C CYS A 169 -1.68 22.65 -10.88
N PHE A 170 -1.14 21.63 -10.27
CA PHE A 170 -0.68 20.43 -10.98
C PHE A 170 -0.96 19.16 -10.16
N GLY A 171 -0.70 18.02 -10.79
CA GLY A 171 -0.76 16.70 -10.19
C GLY A 171 -2.17 16.10 -10.16
N ILE A 172 -2.19 14.77 -10.16
CA ILE A 172 -3.36 13.90 -10.11
C ILE A 172 -3.31 13.11 -8.82
N ASN A 173 -4.46 12.94 -8.16
CA ASN A 173 -4.58 12.00 -7.06
C ASN A 173 -4.65 10.57 -7.62
N ILE A 174 -3.56 9.83 -7.56
CA ILE A 174 -3.45 8.50 -8.15
C ILE A 174 -4.54 7.57 -7.60
N ASN A 175 -4.83 7.64 -6.29
CA ASN A 175 -5.87 6.83 -5.65
C ASN A 175 -7.32 7.33 -5.94
N ARG A 176 -7.49 8.09 -7.03
CA ARG A 176 -8.76 8.52 -7.63
C ARG A 176 -8.76 8.30 -9.14
N ASN A 177 -7.69 7.78 -9.69
CA ASN A 177 -7.46 7.71 -11.14
C ASN A 177 -7.66 6.31 -11.73
N PHE A 178 -8.16 5.34 -10.95
CA PHE A 178 -8.52 3.99 -11.41
C PHE A 178 -9.94 3.96 -11.99
N ALA A 179 -10.20 3.09 -12.98
CA ALA A 179 -11.40 3.16 -13.80
C ALA A 179 -12.70 2.73 -13.11
N TYR A 180 -12.65 1.96 -12.01
CA TYR A 180 -13.87 1.38 -11.44
C TYR A 180 -14.73 2.45 -10.78
N HIS A 181 -15.97 2.61 -11.31
CA HIS A 181 -16.91 3.65 -10.87
C HIS A 181 -16.34 5.07 -10.83
N TRP A 182 -15.39 5.37 -11.71
CA TRP A 182 -14.66 6.64 -11.71
C TRP A 182 -15.57 7.87 -11.84
N HIS A 183 -16.68 7.74 -12.58
CA HIS A 183 -17.66 8.83 -12.80
C HIS A 183 -18.70 8.96 -11.68
N ASP A 184 -18.79 8.02 -10.75
CA ASP A 184 -19.89 7.95 -9.77
C ASP A 184 -19.71 8.89 -8.57
N ASP A 185 -18.57 9.54 -8.43
CA ASP A 185 -18.36 10.50 -7.34
C ASP A 185 -18.88 11.89 -7.74
N VAL A 186 -20.00 12.28 -7.17
CA VAL A 186 -20.56 13.64 -7.31
C VAL A 186 -19.62 14.73 -6.75
N ARG A 187 -18.58 14.36 -6.03
CA ARG A 187 -17.53 15.24 -5.51
C ARG A 187 -16.31 15.28 -6.42
N ILE A 188 -16.36 14.65 -7.60
CA ILE A 188 -15.33 14.84 -8.62
C ILE A 188 -15.27 16.32 -8.91
N THR A 189 -14.22 16.95 -8.43
CA THR A 189 -13.97 18.34 -8.69
C THR A 189 -13.11 18.45 -9.95
N PRO A 190 -13.57 19.20 -10.97
CA PRO A 190 -12.73 19.52 -12.11
C PRO A 190 -11.60 20.49 -11.74
N ASN A 191 -11.56 20.92 -10.48
CA ASN A 191 -10.53 21.82 -9.98
C ASN A 191 -9.18 21.12 -9.85
N ILE A 192 -8.28 21.42 -10.76
CA ILE A 192 -6.90 20.91 -10.79
C ILE A 192 -6.14 21.22 -9.49
N CYS A 193 -6.44 22.34 -8.84
CA CYS A 193 -5.82 22.74 -7.56
C CYS A 193 -6.26 21.85 -6.39
N SER A 194 -7.34 21.10 -6.52
CA SER A 194 -7.79 20.21 -5.45
C SER A 194 -6.83 19.05 -5.23
N GLN A 195 -6.54 18.73 -3.97
CA GLN A 195 -5.81 17.50 -3.61
C GLN A 195 -6.58 16.22 -3.98
N LEU A 196 -7.88 16.35 -4.27
CA LEU A 196 -8.74 15.24 -4.68
C LEU A 196 -8.91 15.14 -6.21
N TYR A 197 -8.20 15.94 -7.00
CA TYR A 197 -8.32 15.95 -8.45
C TYR A 197 -8.00 14.55 -9.04
N PRO A 198 -8.96 13.91 -9.73
CA PRO A 198 -8.83 12.53 -10.18
C PRO A 198 -8.18 12.37 -11.57
N GLY A 199 -7.76 13.46 -12.20
CA GLY A 199 -7.39 13.51 -13.62
C GLY A 199 -8.57 13.84 -14.53
N ASP A 200 -8.35 13.90 -15.83
CA ASP A 200 -9.34 14.16 -16.88
C ASP A 200 -10.07 12.88 -17.32
N LYS A 201 -9.46 11.73 -17.11
CA LYS A 201 -9.99 10.40 -17.42
C LYS A 201 -9.35 9.34 -16.52
N PRO A 202 -9.95 8.16 -16.42
CA PRO A 202 -9.30 7.03 -15.75
C PRO A 202 -7.94 6.73 -16.37
N PHE A 203 -6.96 6.41 -15.52
CA PHE A 203 -5.60 6.09 -15.94
C PHE A 203 -4.93 7.21 -16.76
N SER A 204 -5.27 8.48 -16.49
CA SER A 204 -4.55 9.60 -17.08
C SER A 204 -3.14 9.73 -16.48
N SER A 205 -2.93 9.34 -15.23
CA SER A 205 -1.59 9.38 -14.60
C SER A 205 -0.71 8.21 -15.04
N ALA A 206 0.56 8.49 -15.25
CA ALA A 206 1.58 7.49 -15.59
C ALA A 206 1.70 6.41 -14.52
N GLU A 207 1.57 6.76 -13.25
CA GLU A 207 1.62 5.85 -12.12
C GLU A 207 0.47 4.85 -12.13
N ALA A 208 -0.77 5.32 -12.35
CA ALA A 208 -1.93 4.44 -12.43
C ALA A 208 -1.83 3.48 -13.62
N GLN A 209 -1.32 3.95 -14.78
CA GLN A 209 -1.05 3.11 -15.96
C GLN A 209 -0.01 2.04 -15.66
N ALA A 210 1.12 2.42 -15.04
CA ALA A 210 2.20 1.49 -14.72
C ALA A 210 1.75 0.39 -13.74
N ILE A 211 1.02 0.77 -12.70
CA ILE A 211 0.46 -0.17 -11.71
C ILE A 211 -0.55 -1.10 -12.38
N ARG A 212 -1.48 -0.56 -13.17
CA ARG A 212 -2.45 -1.35 -13.92
C ARG A 212 -1.76 -2.38 -14.81
N SER A 213 -0.83 -1.97 -15.66
CA SER A 213 -0.13 -2.88 -16.59
C SER A 213 0.59 -4.02 -15.87
N TYR A 214 1.15 -3.74 -14.71
CA TYR A 214 1.79 -4.76 -13.88
C TYR A 214 0.79 -5.76 -13.31
N ILE A 215 -0.33 -5.28 -12.74
CA ILE A 215 -1.37 -6.13 -12.15
C ILE A 215 -2.05 -6.97 -13.22
N ASP A 216 -2.36 -6.39 -14.39
CA ASP A 216 -2.94 -7.11 -15.53
C ASP A 216 -2.02 -8.27 -15.98
N GLY A 217 -0.70 -8.07 -15.91
CA GLY A 217 0.29 -9.12 -16.19
C GLY A 217 0.38 -10.24 -15.15
N LEU A 218 -0.04 -9.99 -13.91
CA LEU A 218 -0.11 -11.01 -12.85
C LEU A 218 -1.39 -11.86 -12.96
N GLY A 219 -2.46 -11.32 -13.53
CA GLY A 219 -3.73 -12.03 -13.78
C GLY A 219 -4.33 -12.63 -12.49
N GLU A 220 -4.82 -13.86 -12.63
CA GLU A 220 -5.50 -14.59 -11.54
C GLU A 220 -4.57 -15.07 -10.41
N THR A 221 -3.27 -14.76 -10.46
CA THR A 221 -2.35 -15.19 -9.41
C THR A 221 -2.57 -14.44 -8.09
N ILE A 222 -3.16 -13.24 -8.13
CA ILE A 222 -3.40 -12.43 -6.94
C ILE A 222 -4.66 -12.90 -6.23
N HIS A 223 -4.53 -13.35 -4.98
CA HIS A 223 -5.64 -13.82 -4.14
C HIS A 223 -5.94 -12.89 -2.96
N LEU A 224 -4.95 -12.14 -2.50
CA LEU A 224 -5.07 -11.14 -1.47
C LEU A 224 -4.37 -9.86 -1.93
N ALA A 225 -5.07 -8.74 -1.90
CA ALA A 225 -4.49 -7.43 -2.18
C ALA A 225 -4.60 -6.50 -0.96
N ILE A 226 -3.52 -5.82 -0.65
CA ILE A 226 -3.42 -4.89 0.46
C ILE A 226 -2.95 -3.53 -0.05
N HIS A 227 -3.75 -2.50 0.16
CA HIS A 227 -3.31 -1.11 0.04
C HIS A 227 -2.81 -0.64 1.40
N LEU A 228 -1.51 -0.51 1.57
CA LEU A 228 -0.93 0.03 2.79
C LEU A 228 -0.89 1.55 2.73
N HIS A 229 -1.57 2.19 3.65
CA HIS A 229 -1.75 3.63 3.75
C HIS A 229 -1.35 4.12 5.15
N ALA A 230 -1.25 5.43 5.37
CA ALA A 230 -1.11 6.03 6.68
C ALA A 230 -2.39 6.77 7.08
N SER A 231 -2.79 6.69 8.37
CA SER A 231 -3.83 7.54 8.93
C SER A 231 -3.17 8.75 9.60
N LEU A 232 -3.47 9.95 9.10
CA LEU A 232 -2.90 11.20 9.63
C LEU A 232 -3.91 12.04 10.42
N VAL A 233 -5.19 11.80 10.22
CA VAL A 233 -6.24 12.72 10.67
C VAL A 233 -6.96 12.23 11.93
N MET A 234 -7.01 10.93 12.14
CA MET A 234 -7.70 10.35 13.29
C MET A 234 -6.72 9.50 14.09
N LYS A 235 -6.69 9.66 15.42
CA LYS A 235 -5.86 8.85 16.33
C LYS A 235 -6.31 7.39 16.42
N LYS A 236 -6.66 6.78 15.26
CA LYS A 236 -7.22 5.45 15.16
C LYS A 236 -6.55 4.67 14.03
N GLU A 237 -6.43 3.40 14.22
CA GLU A 237 -5.96 2.43 13.24
C GLU A 237 -7.15 1.77 12.54
N TYR A 238 -7.03 1.56 11.23
CA TYR A 238 -8.11 0.96 10.45
C TYR A 238 -7.64 -0.21 9.59
N ILE A 239 -8.47 -1.23 9.50
CA ILE A 239 -8.47 -2.26 8.48
C ILE A 239 -9.79 -2.15 7.74
N LEU A 240 -9.75 -1.67 6.51
CA LEU A 240 -10.92 -1.40 5.72
C LEU A 240 -11.00 -2.38 4.55
N TYR A 241 -12.22 -2.60 4.04
CA TYR A 241 -12.46 -3.40 2.84
C TYR A 241 -13.39 -2.65 1.86
N PRO A 242 -13.43 -3.02 0.56
CA PRO A 242 -14.33 -2.41 -0.42
C PRO A 242 -15.80 -2.54 -0.01
N TRP A 243 -16.68 -1.69 -0.51
CA TRP A 243 -16.45 -0.68 -1.55
C TRP A 243 -16.20 0.68 -0.93
N ARG A 244 -15.41 1.51 -1.62
CA ARG A 244 -15.23 2.89 -1.24
C ARG A 244 -16.23 3.82 -1.96
N PHE A 245 -16.60 3.50 -3.21
CA PHE A 245 -17.52 4.30 -3.99
C PHE A 245 -18.97 4.19 -3.51
N SER A 246 -19.35 3.12 -2.85
CA SER A 246 -20.73 2.78 -2.50
C SER A 246 -20.85 2.26 -1.07
N THR A 247 -22.02 2.54 -0.44
CA THR A 247 -22.41 1.92 0.84
C THR A 247 -22.96 0.50 0.68
N ARG A 248 -23.16 0.03 -0.56
CA ARG A 248 -23.53 -1.36 -0.82
C ARG A 248 -22.38 -2.28 -0.40
N LEU A 249 -22.69 -3.30 0.37
CA LEU A 249 -21.69 -4.28 0.79
C LEU A 249 -21.28 -5.19 -0.38
N PRO A 250 -20.01 -5.62 -0.47
CA PRO A 250 -19.61 -6.66 -1.40
C PRO A 250 -20.24 -8.00 -1.03
N SER A 251 -20.39 -8.92 -1.98
CA SER A 251 -21.05 -10.21 -1.76
C SER A 251 -20.40 -11.05 -0.66
N ASN A 252 -19.09 -10.95 -0.53
CA ASN A 252 -18.26 -11.66 0.44
C ASN A 252 -17.95 -10.86 1.71
N TYR A 253 -18.73 -9.81 2.02
CA TYR A 253 -18.44 -8.89 3.13
C TYR A 253 -18.24 -9.57 4.48
N ARG A 254 -18.96 -10.70 4.74
CA ARG A 254 -18.80 -11.43 6.00
C ARG A 254 -17.39 -12.02 6.15
N THR A 255 -16.88 -12.63 5.10
CA THR A 255 -15.50 -13.16 5.05
C THR A 255 -14.49 -12.04 5.24
N LEU A 256 -14.68 -10.89 4.56
CA LEU A 256 -13.81 -9.73 4.72
C LEU A 256 -13.83 -9.20 6.15
N GLN A 257 -15.02 -9.09 6.76
CA GLN A 257 -15.18 -8.64 8.14
C GLN A 257 -14.47 -9.60 9.12
N GLU A 258 -14.72 -10.92 9.00
CA GLU A 258 -14.12 -11.95 9.85
C GLU A 258 -12.59 -11.97 9.78
N ILE A 259 -12.03 -11.91 8.57
CA ILE A 259 -10.57 -11.84 8.36
C ILE A 259 -10.01 -10.53 8.93
N GLY A 260 -10.67 -9.41 8.71
CA GLY A 260 -10.27 -8.11 9.24
C GLY A 260 -10.29 -8.09 10.77
N GLU A 261 -11.34 -8.63 11.40
CA GLU A 261 -11.44 -8.73 12.87
C GLU A 261 -10.39 -9.68 13.46
N TYR A 262 -10.10 -10.79 12.76
CA TYR A 262 -9.00 -11.66 13.17
C TYR A 262 -7.68 -10.88 13.15
N ALA A 263 -7.43 -10.13 12.08
CA ALA A 263 -6.23 -9.31 11.95
C ALA A 263 -6.15 -8.23 13.02
N ALA A 264 -7.27 -7.56 13.34
CA ALA A 264 -7.34 -6.56 14.40
C ALA A 264 -6.98 -7.13 15.77
N ARG A 265 -7.50 -8.33 16.10
CA ARG A 265 -7.15 -9.02 17.35
C ARG A 265 -5.68 -9.43 17.40
N TYR A 266 -5.14 -9.94 16.28
CA TYR A 266 -3.74 -10.33 16.17
C TYR A 266 -2.80 -9.13 16.30
N ALA A 267 -3.17 -7.99 15.70
CA ALA A 267 -2.40 -6.75 15.69
C ALA A 267 -2.71 -5.82 16.87
N ARG A 268 -3.31 -6.35 17.96
CA ARG A 268 -3.63 -5.57 19.17
C ARG A 268 -2.46 -4.65 19.56
N LEU A 269 -2.79 -3.39 19.79
CA LEU A 269 -1.82 -2.37 20.16
C LEU A 269 -1.33 -2.54 21.61
N PRO A 270 -0.18 -1.99 21.97
CA PRO A 270 0.37 -2.09 23.32
C PRO A 270 -0.56 -1.55 24.42
N ASP A 271 -1.39 -0.56 24.09
CA ASP A 271 -2.39 0.03 24.98
C ASP A 271 -3.72 -0.74 25.03
N GLY A 272 -3.77 -1.89 24.36
CA GLY A 272 -4.93 -2.78 24.30
C GLY A 272 -5.98 -2.43 23.24
N ARG A 273 -5.85 -1.28 22.55
CA ARG A 273 -6.76 -0.92 21.43
C ARG A 273 -6.61 -1.90 20.25
N LEU A 274 -7.68 -2.00 19.48
CA LEU A 274 -7.72 -2.77 18.23
C LEU A 274 -7.85 -1.83 17.04
N TYR A 275 -7.50 -2.34 15.87
CA TYR A 275 -7.88 -1.71 14.62
C TYR A 275 -9.41 -1.72 14.48
N GLU A 276 -9.98 -0.62 14.01
CA GLU A 276 -11.39 -0.58 13.62
C GLU A 276 -11.54 -1.26 12.25
N VAL A 277 -12.51 -2.17 12.14
CA VAL A 277 -12.74 -2.95 10.91
C VAL A 277 -14.11 -2.61 10.35
N HIS A 278 -14.15 -2.04 9.14
CA HIS A 278 -15.39 -1.71 8.49
C HIS A 278 -15.22 -1.44 6.98
N GLN A 279 -16.34 -1.28 6.30
CA GLN A 279 -16.34 -0.91 4.87
C GLN A 279 -15.74 0.48 4.69
N SER A 280 -14.89 0.65 3.68
CA SER A 280 -14.15 1.89 3.45
C SER A 280 -15.02 3.11 3.10
N SER A 281 -16.25 2.91 2.62
CA SER A 281 -17.23 4.00 2.38
C SER A 281 -17.73 4.67 3.66
N ASN A 282 -17.57 4.03 4.84
CA ASN A 282 -17.94 4.64 6.12
C ASN A 282 -17.09 5.89 6.43
N ASP A 283 -15.86 5.95 5.90
CA ASP A 283 -14.98 7.14 5.97
C ASP A 283 -15.33 8.19 4.89
N GLY A 284 -16.46 8.02 4.22
CA GLY A 284 -16.91 8.84 3.10
C GLY A 284 -16.68 8.17 1.75
N LYS A 285 -17.69 8.28 0.88
CA LYS A 285 -17.66 7.72 -0.48
C LYS A 285 -16.60 8.40 -1.33
N VAL A 286 -15.91 7.60 -2.14
CA VAL A 286 -14.89 8.04 -3.08
C VAL A 286 -14.84 7.09 -4.25
N ALA A 287 -14.90 7.62 -5.47
CA ALA A 287 -14.77 6.85 -6.70
C ALA A 287 -13.31 6.77 -7.20
N GLY A 288 -13.08 5.86 -8.13
CA GLY A 288 -11.77 5.70 -8.78
C GLY A 288 -10.64 5.24 -7.86
N SER A 289 -10.96 4.56 -6.75
CA SER A 289 -9.96 4.06 -5.81
C SER A 289 -9.26 2.80 -6.33
N PHE A 290 -7.99 2.65 -5.99
CA PHE A 290 -7.20 1.44 -6.28
C PHE A 290 -7.87 0.17 -5.73
N SER A 291 -8.33 0.19 -4.48
CA SER A 291 -8.94 -0.97 -3.83
C SER A 291 -10.20 -1.44 -4.53
N ASP A 292 -11.05 -0.51 -4.96
CA ASP A 292 -12.28 -0.84 -5.68
C ASP A 292 -11.98 -1.38 -7.09
N TYR A 293 -10.95 -0.84 -7.77
CA TYR A 293 -10.48 -1.34 -9.05
C TYR A 293 -9.98 -2.80 -8.95
N VAL A 294 -9.12 -3.07 -7.97
CA VAL A 294 -8.57 -4.43 -7.78
C VAL A 294 -9.67 -5.43 -7.44
N CYS A 295 -10.66 -5.03 -6.63
CA CYS A 295 -11.79 -5.89 -6.30
C CYS A 295 -12.76 -6.06 -7.48
N GLY A 296 -13.15 -4.96 -8.14
CA GLY A 296 -14.25 -4.96 -9.11
C GLY A 296 -13.84 -5.24 -10.54
N VAL A 297 -12.60 -5.00 -10.94
CA VAL A 297 -12.09 -5.19 -12.30
C VAL A 297 -11.09 -6.35 -12.37
N VAL A 298 -10.09 -6.37 -11.48
CA VAL A 298 -9.12 -7.46 -11.45
C VAL A 298 -9.73 -8.75 -10.89
N GLY A 299 -10.79 -8.64 -10.08
CA GLY A 299 -11.53 -9.78 -9.55
C GLY A 299 -10.90 -10.40 -8.29
N VAL A 300 -10.08 -9.66 -7.57
CA VAL A 300 -9.51 -10.14 -6.30
C VAL A 300 -10.55 -10.07 -5.19
N ASP A 301 -10.95 -11.22 -4.66
CA ASP A 301 -11.98 -11.30 -3.61
C ASP A 301 -11.55 -10.71 -2.26
N LEU A 302 -10.28 -10.85 -1.90
CA LEU A 302 -9.75 -10.39 -0.62
C LEU A 302 -8.93 -9.12 -0.81
N VAL A 303 -9.59 -7.98 -0.67
CA VAL A 303 -8.96 -6.66 -0.77
C VAL A 303 -9.11 -5.92 0.55
N PHE A 304 -7.98 -5.43 1.08
CA PHE A 304 -7.95 -4.66 2.33
C PHE A 304 -7.15 -3.37 2.19
N ILE A 305 -7.54 -2.36 2.95
CA ILE A 305 -6.78 -1.14 3.15
C ILE A 305 -6.35 -1.10 4.62
N ILE A 306 -5.05 -1.10 4.89
CA ILE A 306 -4.51 -0.96 6.24
C ILE A 306 -4.07 0.49 6.43
N LYS A 307 -4.58 1.14 7.49
CA LYS A 307 -4.21 2.51 7.85
C LYS A 307 -3.75 2.55 9.30
N PRO A 308 -2.51 2.22 9.60
CA PRO A 308 -1.95 2.44 10.93
C PRO A 308 -1.90 3.95 11.21
N TYR A 309 -2.28 4.34 12.41
CA TYR A 309 -2.10 5.71 12.84
C TYR A 309 -0.63 5.97 13.20
N HIS A 310 -0.12 7.06 12.70
CA HIS A 310 1.20 7.56 13.08
C HIS A 310 1.02 8.75 14.02
N GLU A 311 1.45 8.60 15.27
CA GLU A 311 1.45 9.73 16.19
C GLU A 311 2.49 10.75 15.76
N ARG A 312 2.00 11.89 15.32
CA ARG A 312 2.73 13.13 15.05
C ARG A 312 3.80 13.08 13.96
N PHE A 313 3.51 13.83 12.94
CA PHE A 313 4.50 14.55 12.16
C PHE A 313 4.56 16.04 12.56
N PRO A 314 4.89 16.46 13.78
CA PRO A 314 5.21 17.87 14.01
C PRO A 314 6.66 18.16 13.71
N ASN A 315 7.55 17.15 13.75
CA ASN A 315 8.95 17.30 13.36
C ASN A 315 9.31 16.17 12.40
N TYR A 316 9.51 16.49 11.13
CA TYR A 316 9.93 15.62 10.05
C TYR A 316 11.28 14.92 10.26
N THR A 317 11.95 15.22 11.34
CA THR A 317 13.19 14.58 11.80
C THR A 317 12.95 13.48 12.81
N ASP A 318 11.70 13.30 13.29
CA ASP A 318 11.39 12.27 14.28
C ASP A 318 11.18 10.91 13.59
N VAL A 319 12.28 10.19 13.46
CA VAL A 319 12.32 8.81 12.96
C VAL A 319 11.76 7.80 13.95
N THR A 320 11.49 8.18 15.21
CA THR A 320 10.99 7.24 16.24
C THR A 320 9.61 6.69 15.88
N GLY A 321 8.82 7.48 15.17
CA GLY A 321 7.52 7.06 14.65
C GLY A 321 7.61 6.00 13.56
N ILE A 322 8.71 5.91 12.78
CA ILE A 322 8.85 4.94 11.69
C ILE A 322 8.76 3.52 12.24
N ASP A 323 9.53 3.20 13.27
CA ASP A 323 9.57 1.86 13.87
C ASP A 323 8.19 1.44 14.41
N THR A 324 7.49 2.36 15.07
CA THR A 324 6.13 2.13 15.56
C THR A 324 5.15 1.86 14.42
N TYR A 325 5.21 2.67 13.34
CA TYR A 325 4.38 2.47 12.16
C TYR A 325 4.67 1.14 11.47
N VAL A 326 5.94 0.81 11.29
CA VAL A 326 6.40 -0.46 10.70
C VAL A 326 5.87 -1.65 11.49
N LYS A 327 6.07 -1.66 12.82
CA LYS A 327 5.59 -2.75 13.69
C LYS A 327 4.07 -2.93 13.62
N LYS A 328 3.30 -1.84 13.63
CA LYS A 328 1.83 -1.87 13.48
C LYS A 328 1.44 -2.46 12.12
N SER A 329 2.06 -1.99 11.04
CA SER A 329 1.80 -2.46 9.68
C SER A 329 2.08 -3.95 9.52
N LEU A 330 3.25 -4.41 9.97
CA LEU A 330 3.64 -5.81 9.87
C LEU A 330 2.70 -6.74 10.63
N LYS A 331 2.29 -6.38 11.84
CA LYS A 331 1.32 -7.17 12.61
C LYS A 331 -0.05 -7.25 11.93
N ALA A 332 -0.53 -6.14 11.35
CA ALA A 332 -1.80 -6.14 10.63
C ALA A 332 -1.74 -7.01 9.37
N ILE A 333 -0.66 -6.92 8.58
CA ILE A 333 -0.43 -7.77 7.41
C ILE A 333 -0.37 -9.25 7.80
N GLN A 334 0.41 -9.60 8.84
CA GLN A 334 0.47 -10.97 9.36
C GLN A 334 -0.90 -11.46 9.80
N GLY A 335 -1.66 -10.60 10.46
CA GLY A 335 -3.02 -10.91 10.92
C GLY A 335 -3.98 -11.23 9.77
N LEU A 336 -3.94 -10.44 8.67
CA LEU A 336 -4.75 -10.69 7.48
C LEU A 336 -4.39 -12.03 6.82
N VAL A 337 -3.11 -12.32 6.64
CA VAL A 337 -2.66 -13.59 6.04
C VAL A 337 -3.05 -14.80 6.90
N ARG A 338 -2.93 -14.69 8.22
CA ARG A 338 -3.36 -15.76 9.14
C ARG A 338 -4.87 -15.93 9.18
N GLY A 339 -5.63 -14.83 9.16
CA GLY A 339 -7.08 -14.83 9.09
C GLY A 339 -7.58 -15.50 7.81
N TRP A 340 -6.97 -15.14 6.65
CA TRP A 340 -7.26 -15.79 5.37
C TRP A 340 -7.00 -17.30 5.43
N ARG A 341 -5.83 -17.71 5.90
CA ARG A 341 -5.50 -19.13 6.04
C ARG A 341 -6.48 -19.89 6.94
N SER A 342 -6.96 -19.27 8.00
CA SER A 342 -7.94 -19.87 8.91
C SER A 342 -9.31 -20.03 8.23
N SER A 343 -9.76 -19.03 7.47
CA SER A 343 -11.04 -19.09 6.76
C SER A 343 -11.08 -20.17 5.68
N THR A 344 -9.97 -20.38 4.96
CA THR A 344 -9.87 -21.44 3.94
C THR A 344 -9.89 -22.85 4.53
N LYS A 345 -9.27 -23.06 5.70
CA LYS A 345 -9.32 -24.35 6.39
C LYS A 345 -10.72 -24.70 6.92
N LEU A 346 -11.46 -23.71 7.42
CA LEU A 346 -12.83 -23.91 7.87
C LEU A 346 -13.76 -24.28 6.71
N ASN A 347 -13.58 -23.64 5.55
CA ASN A 347 -14.35 -23.98 4.36
C ASN A 347 -14.07 -25.40 3.87
N THR A 348 -12.83 -25.88 3.90
CA THR A 348 -12.48 -27.26 3.54
C THR A 348 -13.11 -28.29 4.50
N LEU A 349 -13.11 -28.01 5.79
CA LEU A 349 -13.73 -28.89 6.78
C LEU A 349 -15.27 -28.94 6.66
N SER A 350 -15.91 -27.83 6.27
CA SER A 350 -17.36 -27.78 6.06
C SER A 350 -17.81 -28.54 4.78
N PHE A 351 -16.94 -28.70 3.80
CA PHE A 351 -17.21 -29.54 2.61
C PHE A 351 -17.14 -31.04 2.91
N PHE A 352 -16.24 -31.47 3.78
CA PHE A 352 -16.09 -32.88 4.18
C PHE A 352 -17.09 -33.31 5.27
N GLY A 353 -17.78 -32.37 5.91
CA GLY A 353 -18.74 -32.64 7.00
C GLY A 353 -20.21 -32.80 6.55
N ARG A 354 -20.53 -32.75 5.26
CA ARG A 354 -21.91 -32.84 4.76
C ARG A 354 -22.28 -34.20 4.13
N ASP A 355 -21.36 -35.15 4.13
CA ASP A 355 -21.61 -36.49 3.55
C ASP A 355 -21.78 -37.59 4.60
N VAL A 356 -22.29 -37.25 5.78
CA VAL A 356 -22.73 -38.28 6.78
C VAL A 356 -24.07 -37.84 7.33
N GLU A 357 -25.13 -38.00 6.58
CA GLU A 357 -26.47 -38.30 7.12
C GLU A 357 -26.94 -39.62 6.54
N PHE A 358 -27.10 -40.60 7.47
CA PHE A 358 -27.74 -41.85 7.24
C PHE A 358 -29.24 -41.69 7.16
#